data_4940b0eda5ef693e50da64d59d70ee11
#
_entry.id   4940b0eda5ef693e50da64d59d70ee11
#
_cell.length_a   1.000
_cell.length_b   1.000
_cell.length_c   1.000
_cell.angle_alpha   90.00
_cell.angle_beta   90.00
_cell.angle_gamma   90.00
#
_symmetry.space_group_name_H-M   'P 1'
#
loop_
_entity.id
_entity.type
_entity.pdbx_description
1 polymer ?
#
loop_
_entity_poly.entity_id
_entity_poly.type
_entity_poly.pdbx_seq_one_letter_code
_entity_poly.pdbx_strand_id
1 'polypeptide(L)'
;DIPELLITRLAYNRQIPMLGICRGIQTLAMALGGRVRQDIGDTDGLIKHSQDAHRGGPTHSVTVSTDSHLFNIYGKERIYVNSFHHQAVGDTGNKFRTTARSADGIIEAMESSEMKSIIGVQWHPECIEEGLPLFKWLVGEASHYREACMMHHRILTLDTHCDTPMFFADGVRFDRRDPKLLVDLHKMTDGRQDSTIMVAYLP
;
A
#
# COMPACT_ATOMS: atom_id res chain seq x y z
N ASP A 1 17.39 -4.29 -2.34
CA ASP A 1 16.03 -4.81 -2.11
C ASP A 1 15.60 -4.82 -0.64
N ILE A 2 16.46 -5.27 0.33
CA ILE A 2 16.08 -5.30 1.76
C ILE A 2 15.73 -3.91 2.30
N PRO A 3 16.51 -2.84 2.07
CA PRO A 3 16.14 -1.51 2.53
C PRO A 3 14.79 -1.01 1.99
N GLU A 4 14.50 -1.28 0.72
CA GLU A 4 13.23 -0.90 0.09
C GLU A 4 12.03 -1.60 0.76
N LEU A 5 12.16 -2.92 1.03
CA LEU A 5 11.13 -3.68 1.73
C LEU A 5 10.89 -3.16 3.16
N LEU A 6 11.97 -2.79 3.87
CA LEU A 6 11.88 -2.22 5.22
C LEU A 6 11.20 -0.86 5.22
N ILE A 7 11.59 0.04 4.30
CA ILE A 7 10.98 1.37 4.17
C ILE A 7 9.50 1.23 3.83
N THR A 8 9.15 0.33 2.91
CA THR A 8 7.75 0.06 2.54
C THR A 8 6.93 -0.42 3.73
N ARG A 9 7.44 -1.36 4.53
CA ARG A 9 6.77 -1.83 5.76
C ARG A 9 6.60 -0.72 6.78
N LEU A 10 7.63 0.10 6.98
CA LEU A 10 7.56 1.24 7.92
C LEU A 10 6.54 2.28 7.46
N ALA A 11 6.50 2.60 6.16
CA ALA A 11 5.54 3.53 5.59
C ALA A 11 4.11 2.97 5.71
N TYR A 12 3.90 1.68 5.40
CA TYR A 12 2.62 1.00 5.56
C TYR A 12 2.12 1.07 7.00
N ASN A 13 2.94 0.70 7.98
CA ASN A 13 2.58 0.72 9.40
C ASN A 13 2.26 2.13 9.91
N ARG A 14 2.81 3.17 9.28
CA ARG A 14 2.53 4.58 9.58
C ARG A 14 1.39 5.16 8.76
N GLN A 15 0.75 4.36 7.92
CA GLN A 15 -0.34 4.79 7.04
C GLN A 15 0.05 5.94 6.09
N ILE A 16 1.33 5.99 5.71
CA ILE A 16 1.82 7.00 4.76
C ILE A 16 1.25 6.67 3.38
N PRO A 17 0.65 7.63 2.66
CA PRO A 17 0.18 7.42 1.30
C PRO A 17 1.31 6.97 0.37
N MET A 18 1.05 5.93 -0.43
CA MET A 18 2.06 5.36 -1.33
C MET A 18 1.49 5.08 -2.72
N LEU A 19 2.28 5.40 -3.73
CA LEU A 19 2.08 4.97 -5.11
C LEU A 19 3.28 4.12 -5.55
N GLY A 20 3.06 2.83 -5.74
CA GLY A 20 4.08 1.91 -6.26
C GLY A 20 4.00 1.83 -7.78
N ILE A 21 5.08 2.22 -8.50
CA ILE A 21 5.13 2.22 -9.97
C ILE A 21 6.07 1.12 -10.44
N CYS A 22 5.65 0.29 -11.38
CA CYS A 22 6.39 -0.79 -12.02
C CYS A 22 7.06 -1.71 -10.97
N ARG A 23 8.35 -1.57 -10.71
CA ARG A 23 9.03 -2.26 -9.62
C ARG A 23 8.43 -1.93 -8.25
N GLY A 24 7.82 -0.74 -8.11
CA GLY A 24 7.18 -0.30 -6.87
C GLY A 24 5.96 -1.14 -6.47
N ILE A 25 5.10 -1.54 -7.41
CA ILE A 25 3.98 -2.46 -7.11
C ILE A 25 4.52 -3.82 -6.63
N GLN A 26 5.61 -4.31 -7.23
CA GLN A 26 6.25 -5.57 -6.86
C GLN A 26 6.86 -5.47 -5.46
N THR A 27 7.50 -4.35 -5.13
CA THR A 27 8.05 -4.07 -3.80
C THR A 27 6.95 -4.02 -2.75
N LEU A 28 5.82 -3.35 -3.04
CA LEU A 28 4.64 -3.32 -2.16
C LEU A 28 4.11 -4.74 -1.88
N ALA A 29 3.93 -5.56 -2.93
CA ALA A 29 3.46 -6.92 -2.80
C ALA A 29 4.43 -7.75 -1.92
N MET A 30 5.71 -7.77 -2.25
CA MET A 30 6.71 -8.55 -1.52
C MET A 30 6.90 -8.09 -0.08
N ALA A 31 6.88 -6.79 0.19
CA ALA A 31 7.03 -6.27 1.54
C ALA A 31 5.92 -6.74 2.48
N LEU A 32 4.72 -7.01 1.96
CA LEU A 32 3.52 -7.29 2.74
C LEU A 32 2.94 -8.70 2.51
N GLY A 33 3.79 -9.63 2.04
CA GLY A 33 3.48 -11.07 2.02
C GLY A 33 2.95 -11.60 0.70
N GLY A 34 2.97 -10.80 -0.36
CA GLY A 34 2.69 -11.24 -1.72
C GLY A 34 3.92 -11.87 -2.41
N ARG A 35 3.78 -12.16 -3.69
CA ARG A 35 4.82 -12.81 -4.52
C ARG A 35 4.92 -12.15 -5.88
N VAL A 36 6.14 -12.15 -6.43
CA VAL A 36 6.46 -11.66 -7.77
C VAL A 36 6.81 -12.84 -8.68
N ARG A 37 6.23 -12.86 -9.87
CA ARG A 37 6.67 -13.72 -10.97
C ARG A 37 7.95 -13.11 -11.55
N GLN A 38 9.05 -13.87 -11.52
CA GLN A 38 10.36 -13.39 -11.93
C GLN A 38 10.49 -13.24 -13.44
N ASP A 39 9.66 -13.94 -14.18
CA ASP A 39 9.52 -13.82 -15.62
C ASP A 39 8.09 -14.18 -16.03
N ILE A 40 7.43 -13.29 -16.76
CA ILE A 40 6.10 -13.54 -17.33
C ILE A 40 6.18 -14.16 -18.73
N GLY A 41 7.39 -14.19 -19.32
CA GLY A 41 7.68 -14.82 -20.60
C GLY A 41 7.08 -14.08 -21.80
N ASP A 42 7.59 -14.40 -22.99
CA ASP A 42 7.02 -14.06 -24.29
C ASP A 42 6.39 -15.35 -24.87
N THR A 43 5.30 -15.85 -24.29
CA THR A 43 4.59 -17.04 -24.79
C THR A 43 3.53 -16.64 -25.81
N ASP A 44 3.34 -17.45 -26.85
CA ASP A 44 2.30 -17.21 -27.85
C ASP A 44 0.93 -17.02 -27.20
N GLY A 45 0.26 -15.92 -27.56
CA GLY A 45 -1.05 -15.55 -27.02
C GLY A 45 -1.00 -14.61 -25.80
N LEU A 46 0.18 -14.32 -25.25
CA LEU A 46 0.36 -13.29 -24.23
C LEU A 46 0.70 -11.93 -24.86
N ILE A 47 0.35 -10.88 -24.13
CA ILE A 47 0.75 -9.50 -24.47
C ILE A 47 2.26 -9.36 -24.21
N LYS A 48 3.00 -8.77 -25.15
CA LYS A 48 4.39 -8.41 -24.91
C LYS A 48 4.46 -7.22 -23.95
N HIS A 49 4.69 -7.49 -22.66
CA HIS A 49 4.74 -6.47 -21.61
C HIS A 49 6.05 -5.67 -21.59
N SER A 50 7.15 -6.23 -22.11
CA SER A 50 8.40 -5.50 -22.34
C SER A 50 8.42 -5.00 -23.78
N GLN A 51 7.79 -3.85 -24.03
CA GLN A 51 7.50 -3.38 -25.38
C GLN A 51 8.60 -2.48 -25.93
N ASP A 52 8.91 -2.66 -27.23
CA ASP A 52 9.79 -1.81 -28.02
C ASP A 52 8.99 -0.61 -28.57
N ALA A 53 8.49 0.26 -27.68
CA ALA A 53 7.69 1.42 -28.03
C ALA A 53 8.21 2.67 -27.33
N HIS A 54 7.82 3.84 -27.84
CA HIS A 54 8.08 5.11 -27.13
C HIS A 54 7.41 5.07 -25.75
N ARG A 55 8.12 5.49 -24.71
CA ARG A 55 7.65 5.41 -23.33
C ARG A 55 6.32 6.12 -23.08
N GLY A 56 6.04 7.21 -23.82
CA GLY A 56 4.76 7.93 -23.77
C GLY A 56 3.64 7.31 -24.61
N GLY A 57 3.86 6.17 -25.28
CA GLY A 57 2.85 5.48 -26.08
C GLY A 57 2.14 4.39 -25.29
N PRO A 58 0.80 4.46 -25.14
CA PRO A 58 0.05 3.34 -24.57
C PRO A 58 0.09 2.15 -25.53
N THR A 59 0.25 0.95 -25.02
CA THR A 59 0.55 -0.26 -25.78
C THR A 59 -0.47 -1.37 -25.61
N HIS A 60 -1.14 -1.42 -24.44
CA HIS A 60 -2.26 -2.34 -24.22
C HIS A 60 -3.30 -1.72 -23.28
N SER A 61 -4.44 -2.38 -23.17
CA SER A 61 -5.50 -1.97 -22.26
C SER A 61 -5.52 -2.82 -21.01
N VAL A 62 -5.92 -2.22 -19.90
CA VAL A 62 -6.21 -2.91 -18.64
C VAL A 62 -7.66 -2.70 -18.26
N THR A 63 -8.28 -3.74 -17.68
CA THR A 63 -9.64 -3.69 -17.14
C THR A 63 -9.56 -3.38 -15.65
N VAL A 64 -10.25 -2.33 -15.23
CA VAL A 64 -10.25 -1.78 -13.86
C VAL A 64 -11.53 -2.21 -13.14
N SER A 65 -11.41 -2.66 -11.91
CA SER A 65 -12.56 -3.01 -11.04
C SER A 65 -13.33 -1.75 -10.65
N THR A 66 -14.65 -1.76 -10.84
CA THR A 66 -15.51 -0.58 -10.61
C THR A 66 -15.64 -0.18 -9.14
N ASP A 67 -15.33 -1.08 -8.22
CA ASP A 67 -15.31 -0.86 -6.76
C ASP A 67 -13.95 -0.38 -6.23
N SER A 68 -13.03 0.01 -7.12
CA SER A 68 -11.65 0.40 -6.77
C SER A 68 -11.44 1.91 -6.64
N HIS A 69 -10.43 2.31 -5.87
CA HIS A 69 -9.94 3.70 -5.89
C HIS A 69 -9.41 4.09 -7.27
N LEU A 70 -8.78 3.15 -7.97
CA LEU A 70 -8.28 3.37 -9.32
C LEU A 70 -9.43 3.75 -10.28
N PHE A 71 -10.59 3.08 -10.16
CA PHE A 71 -11.78 3.44 -10.93
C PHE A 71 -12.27 4.86 -10.58
N ASN A 72 -12.29 5.21 -9.28
CA ASN A 72 -12.68 6.56 -8.86
C ASN A 72 -11.75 7.65 -9.40
N ILE A 73 -10.45 7.33 -9.58
CA ILE A 73 -9.45 8.26 -10.13
C ILE A 73 -9.65 8.47 -11.63
N TYR A 74 -9.89 7.38 -12.39
CA TYR A 74 -9.96 7.44 -13.85
C TYR A 74 -11.39 7.58 -14.40
N GLY A 75 -12.41 7.14 -13.67
CA GLY A 75 -13.80 7.11 -14.12
C GLY A 75 -14.07 6.16 -15.29
N LYS A 76 -13.23 5.17 -15.51
CA LYS A 76 -13.28 4.26 -16.67
C LYS A 76 -12.97 2.83 -16.25
N GLU A 77 -13.73 1.86 -16.78
CA GLU A 77 -13.48 0.42 -16.59
C GLU A 77 -12.33 -0.09 -17.45
N ARG A 78 -11.96 0.65 -18.50
CA ARG A 78 -10.85 0.30 -19.38
C ARG A 78 -9.98 1.52 -19.61
N ILE A 79 -8.69 1.37 -19.34
CA ILE A 79 -7.68 2.39 -19.61
C ILE A 79 -6.56 1.79 -20.48
N TYR A 80 -5.88 2.62 -21.24
CA TYR A 80 -4.73 2.22 -22.04
C TYR A 80 -3.44 2.64 -21.33
N VAL A 81 -2.47 1.74 -21.26
CA VAL A 81 -1.23 1.92 -20.50
C VAL A 81 0.01 1.56 -21.34
N ASN A 82 1.15 2.13 -20.99
CA ASN A 82 2.46 1.72 -21.50
C ASN A 82 2.98 0.52 -20.69
N SER A 83 3.96 -0.22 -21.24
CA SER A 83 4.43 -1.44 -20.58
C SER A 83 5.91 -1.71 -20.89
N PHE A 84 6.73 -1.82 -19.85
CA PHE A 84 8.18 -2.00 -19.92
C PHE A 84 8.68 -2.92 -18.82
N HIS A 85 8.01 -4.06 -18.62
CA HIS A 85 8.35 -5.01 -17.57
C HIS A 85 8.30 -6.45 -18.08
N HIS A 86 9.14 -7.32 -17.52
CA HIS A 86 9.16 -8.77 -17.73
C HIS A 86 8.82 -9.53 -16.43
N GLN A 87 8.66 -8.80 -15.33
CA GLN A 87 8.22 -9.32 -14.04
C GLN A 87 6.87 -8.71 -13.69
N ALA A 88 6.07 -9.42 -12.92
CA ALA A 88 4.77 -8.92 -12.45
C ALA A 88 4.42 -9.49 -11.07
N VAL A 89 3.49 -8.85 -10.39
CA VAL A 89 2.88 -9.42 -9.19
C VAL A 89 2.16 -10.72 -9.55
N GLY A 90 2.53 -11.81 -8.91
CA GLY A 90 1.89 -13.12 -9.07
C GLY A 90 0.83 -13.40 -8.01
N ASP A 91 1.02 -12.84 -6.83
CA ASP A 91 0.12 -12.95 -5.69
C ASP A 91 0.20 -11.64 -4.88
N THR A 92 -0.95 -11.04 -4.63
CA THR A 92 -1.03 -9.79 -3.85
C THR A 92 -0.90 -10.00 -2.35
N GLY A 93 -0.97 -11.27 -1.87
CA GLY A 93 -1.10 -11.56 -0.44
C GLY A 93 -2.46 -11.12 0.10
N ASN A 94 -2.57 -11.09 1.44
CA ASN A 94 -3.82 -10.74 2.14
C ASN A 94 -3.95 -9.25 2.51
N LYS A 95 -2.93 -8.45 2.24
CA LYS A 95 -2.94 -6.99 2.51
C LYS A 95 -3.36 -6.16 1.30
N PHE A 96 -3.38 -6.76 0.12
CA PHE A 96 -3.77 -6.12 -1.13
C PHE A 96 -4.82 -6.91 -1.88
N ARG A 97 -5.62 -6.21 -2.67
CA ARG A 97 -6.52 -6.79 -3.67
C ARG A 97 -6.12 -6.34 -5.06
N THR A 98 -6.30 -7.20 -6.03
CA THR A 98 -6.11 -6.85 -7.45
C THR A 98 -7.24 -5.91 -7.89
N THR A 99 -6.88 -4.80 -8.53
CA THR A 99 -7.86 -3.81 -9.01
C THR A 99 -7.77 -3.53 -10.51
N ALA A 100 -6.73 -4.01 -11.20
CA ALA A 100 -6.71 -4.04 -12.65
C ALA A 100 -5.91 -5.24 -13.19
N ARG A 101 -6.35 -5.73 -14.37
CA ARG A 101 -5.67 -6.79 -15.13
C ARG A 101 -5.63 -6.45 -16.62
N SER A 102 -4.57 -6.89 -17.27
CA SER A 102 -4.47 -6.97 -18.73
C SER A 102 -5.32 -8.12 -19.29
N ALA A 103 -5.51 -8.16 -20.61
CA ALA A 103 -6.34 -9.18 -21.27
C ALA A 103 -5.80 -10.61 -21.11
N ASP A 104 -4.49 -10.77 -20.91
CA ASP A 104 -3.81 -12.04 -20.63
C ASP A 104 -3.77 -12.40 -19.12
N GLY A 105 -4.44 -11.61 -18.28
CA GLY A 105 -4.64 -11.88 -16.86
C GLY A 105 -3.51 -11.42 -15.94
N ILE A 106 -2.48 -10.75 -16.46
CA ILE A 106 -1.42 -10.18 -15.62
C ILE A 106 -2.00 -9.10 -14.70
N ILE A 107 -1.55 -9.09 -13.44
CA ILE A 107 -1.94 -8.07 -12.47
C ILE A 107 -1.25 -6.76 -12.84
N GLU A 108 -2.05 -5.77 -13.20
CA GLU A 108 -1.60 -4.45 -13.61
C GLU A 108 -1.80 -3.37 -12.54
N ALA A 109 -2.74 -3.59 -11.62
CA ALA A 109 -2.86 -2.75 -10.44
C ALA A 109 -3.37 -3.52 -9.23
N MET A 110 -3.00 -3.03 -8.05
CA MET A 110 -3.50 -3.49 -6.76
C MET A 110 -3.64 -2.32 -5.80
N GLU A 111 -4.53 -2.48 -4.84
CA GLU A 111 -4.80 -1.53 -3.76
C GLU A 111 -4.75 -2.22 -2.41
N SER A 112 -4.38 -1.48 -1.36
CA SER A 112 -4.45 -2.01 -0.01
C SER A 112 -5.90 -2.29 0.39
N SER A 113 -6.11 -3.45 1.01
CA SER A 113 -7.42 -3.84 1.55
C SER A 113 -7.74 -3.15 2.88
N GLU A 114 -6.72 -2.63 3.56
CA GLU A 114 -6.82 -2.02 4.90
C GLU A 114 -6.60 -0.50 4.87
N MET A 115 -5.66 -0.05 4.02
CA MET A 115 -5.20 1.35 3.97
C MET A 115 -5.67 2.01 2.68
N LYS A 116 -6.52 3.02 2.78
CA LYS A 116 -7.14 3.70 1.63
C LYS A 116 -6.16 4.36 0.67
N SER A 117 -5.00 4.78 1.15
CA SER A 117 -4.07 5.64 0.43
C SER A 117 -2.86 4.88 -0.16
N ILE A 118 -3.02 3.61 -0.52
CA ILE A 118 -1.94 2.81 -1.10
C ILE A 118 -2.41 2.13 -2.38
N ILE A 119 -1.81 2.53 -3.51
CA ILE A 119 -2.06 1.96 -4.84
C ILE A 119 -0.71 1.53 -5.44
N GLY A 120 -0.69 0.36 -6.08
CA GLY A 120 0.39 -0.08 -6.95
C GLY A 120 -0.09 -0.22 -8.38
N VAL A 121 0.71 0.23 -9.35
CA VAL A 121 0.47 0.07 -10.78
C VAL A 121 1.71 -0.51 -11.46
N GLN A 122 1.51 -1.42 -12.43
CA GLN A 122 2.62 -2.10 -13.10
C GLN A 122 3.17 -1.30 -14.27
N TRP A 123 2.33 -0.45 -14.90
CA TRP A 123 2.74 0.48 -15.95
C TRP A 123 3.52 1.68 -15.42
N HIS A 124 3.93 2.58 -16.33
CA HIS A 124 4.66 3.81 -16.03
C HIS A 124 3.79 5.06 -16.27
N PRO A 125 2.93 5.44 -15.29
CA PRO A 125 2.06 6.62 -15.42
C PRO A 125 2.85 7.93 -15.55
N GLU A 126 4.09 7.97 -15.08
CA GLU A 126 4.97 9.15 -15.20
C GLU A 126 5.37 9.46 -16.64
N CYS A 127 5.19 8.52 -17.56
CA CYS A 127 5.57 8.66 -18.96
C CYS A 127 4.39 8.95 -19.90
N ILE A 128 3.15 8.90 -19.40
CA ILE A 128 1.93 9.12 -20.22
C ILE A 128 1.08 10.25 -19.63
N GLU A 129 0.41 11.00 -20.50
CA GLU A 129 -0.42 12.15 -20.07
C GLU A 129 -1.59 11.69 -19.20
N GLU A 130 -2.19 10.55 -19.53
CA GLU A 130 -3.26 9.92 -18.76
C GLU A 130 -2.83 9.48 -17.35
N GLY A 131 -1.55 9.49 -17.04
CA GLY A 131 -1.02 9.14 -15.70
C GLY A 131 -1.20 10.25 -14.66
N LEU A 132 -1.37 11.49 -15.08
CA LEU A 132 -1.47 12.66 -14.18
C LEU A 132 -2.53 12.52 -13.06
N PRO A 133 -3.71 11.92 -13.27
CA PRO A 133 -4.70 11.72 -12.20
C PRO A 133 -4.17 10.93 -11.00
N LEU A 134 -3.31 9.92 -11.21
CA LEU A 134 -2.70 9.16 -10.10
C LEU A 134 -1.79 10.03 -9.22
N PHE A 135 -1.01 10.92 -9.83
CA PHE A 135 -0.15 11.84 -9.07
C PHE A 135 -0.98 12.88 -8.31
N LYS A 136 -2.05 13.40 -8.92
CA LYS A 136 -2.99 14.31 -8.23
C LYS A 136 -3.64 13.62 -7.02
N TRP A 137 -4.05 12.38 -7.19
CA TRP A 137 -4.58 11.57 -6.09
C TRP A 137 -3.54 11.44 -4.96
N LEU A 138 -2.29 11.04 -5.28
CA LEU A 138 -1.23 10.88 -4.28
C LEU A 138 -0.95 12.18 -3.51
N VAL A 139 -0.88 13.31 -4.21
CA VAL A 139 -0.68 14.63 -3.59
C VAL A 139 -1.85 15.00 -2.68
N GLY A 140 -3.09 14.71 -3.10
CA GLY A 140 -4.28 14.90 -2.28
C GLY A 140 -4.22 14.08 -0.99
N GLU A 141 -3.94 12.78 -1.10
CA GLU A 141 -3.82 11.88 0.05
C GLU A 141 -2.67 12.30 0.99
N ALA A 142 -1.54 12.73 0.44
CA ALA A 142 -0.42 13.25 1.22
C ALA A 142 -0.78 14.55 1.98
N SER A 143 -1.63 15.41 1.40
CA SER A 143 -2.15 16.60 2.08
C SER A 143 -3.05 16.21 3.25
N HIS A 144 -4.00 15.31 3.05
CA HIS A 144 -4.88 14.80 4.10
C HIS A 144 -4.09 14.14 5.23
N TYR A 145 -3.08 13.34 4.89
CA TYR A 145 -2.19 12.72 5.88
C TYR A 145 -1.45 13.78 6.71
N ARG A 146 -0.93 14.82 6.07
CA ARG A 146 -0.25 15.93 6.74
C ARG A 146 -1.21 16.65 7.69
N GLU A 147 -2.44 16.94 7.26
CA GLU A 147 -3.46 17.60 8.08
C GLU A 147 -3.81 16.77 9.31
N ALA A 148 -4.02 15.46 9.13
CA ALA A 148 -4.24 14.52 10.24
C ALA A 148 -3.07 14.53 11.23
N CYS A 149 -1.83 14.47 10.73
CA CYS A 149 -0.62 14.55 11.55
C CYS A 149 -0.54 15.87 12.33
N MET A 150 -0.85 17.00 11.69
CA MET A 150 -0.86 18.33 12.34
C MET A 150 -1.96 18.41 13.39
N MET A 151 -3.12 17.82 13.16
CA MET A 151 -4.19 17.75 14.14
C MET A 151 -3.75 16.99 15.39
N HIS A 152 -3.16 15.80 15.23
CA HIS A 152 -2.61 15.01 16.34
C HIS A 152 -1.57 15.76 17.17
N HIS A 153 -0.81 16.69 16.56
CA HIS A 153 0.12 17.54 17.32
C HIS A 153 -0.55 18.68 18.11
N ARG A 154 -1.83 18.97 17.84
CA ARG A 154 -2.56 20.11 18.43
C ARG A 154 -3.59 19.70 19.45
N ILE A 155 -3.95 18.43 19.49
CA ILE A 155 -4.94 17.86 20.40
C ILE A 155 -4.30 16.83 21.32
N LEU A 156 -4.83 16.67 22.51
CA LEU A 156 -4.49 15.56 23.39
C LEU A 156 -5.31 14.33 22.97
N THR A 157 -4.64 13.24 22.68
CA THR A 157 -5.28 11.95 22.39
C THR A 157 -5.26 11.07 23.62
N LEU A 158 -6.42 10.56 24.01
CA LEU A 158 -6.61 9.72 25.19
C LEU A 158 -7.35 8.44 24.81
N ASP A 159 -6.70 7.30 25.04
CA ASP A 159 -7.39 6.01 25.11
C ASP A 159 -7.95 5.82 26.53
N THR A 160 -9.24 5.60 26.61
CA THR A 160 -9.94 5.50 27.92
C THR A 160 -9.96 4.10 28.50
N HIS A 161 -9.40 3.09 27.81
CA HIS A 161 -9.40 1.71 28.28
C HIS A 161 -8.27 0.89 27.63
N CYS A 162 -7.23 0.58 28.39
CA CYS A 162 -6.11 -0.23 27.96
C CYS A 162 -5.87 -1.41 28.90
N ASP A 163 -5.98 -2.64 28.40
CA ASP A 163 -5.84 -3.88 29.15
C ASP A 163 -4.39 -4.39 29.24
N THR A 164 -3.41 -3.65 28.75
CA THR A 164 -1.97 -4.05 28.84
C THR A 164 -1.54 -4.46 30.25
N PRO A 165 -2.02 -3.84 31.35
CA PRO A 165 -1.67 -4.26 32.72
C PRO A 165 -2.03 -5.70 33.06
N MET A 166 -3.01 -6.30 32.40
CA MET A 166 -3.38 -7.70 32.58
C MET A 166 -2.23 -8.67 32.32
N PHE A 167 -1.27 -8.28 31.50
CA PHE A 167 -0.13 -9.08 31.10
C PHE A 167 1.15 -8.81 31.92
N PHE A 168 1.10 -7.89 32.88
CA PHE A 168 2.28 -7.56 33.71
C PHE A 168 2.72 -8.74 34.59
N ALA A 169 1.76 -9.54 35.08
CA ALA A 169 2.05 -10.76 35.83
C ALA A 169 2.81 -11.81 34.99
N ASP A 170 2.64 -11.79 33.66
CA ASP A 170 3.34 -12.66 32.71
C ASP A 170 4.72 -12.12 32.30
N GLY A 171 5.20 -11.06 32.97
CA GLY A 171 6.50 -10.46 32.73
C GLY A 171 6.57 -9.51 31.53
N VAL A 172 5.42 -9.13 30.96
CA VAL A 172 5.35 -8.14 29.90
C VAL A 172 5.79 -6.77 30.40
N ARG A 173 6.54 -6.04 29.59
CA ARG A 173 7.03 -4.71 29.87
C ARG A 173 6.46 -3.68 28.91
N PHE A 174 5.76 -2.70 29.45
CA PHE A 174 5.14 -1.62 28.69
C PHE A 174 6.15 -0.69 27.98
N ASP A 175 7.36 -0.57 28.54
CA ASP A 175 8.47 0.24 28.00
C ASP A 175 9.24 -0.45 26.86
N ARG A 176 8.85 -1.67 26.48
CA ARG A 176 9.43 -2.43 25.37
C ARG A 176 8.38 -2.74 24.32
N ARG A 177 8.78 -2.66 23.06
CA ARG A 177 7.93 -3.11 21.95
C ARG A 177 7.71 -4.61 22.04
N ASP A 178 6.46 -5.02 22.20
CA ASP A 178 6.05 -6.41 22.24
C ASP A 178 5.00 -6.68 21.14
N PRO A 179 5.24 -7.63 20.20
CA PRO A 179 4.29 -7.95 19.14
C PRO A 179 2.97 -8.54 19.66
N LYS A 180 2.95 -9.05 20.88
CA LYS A 180 1.74 -9.61 21.54
C LYS A 180 0.82 -8.56 22.12
N LEU A 181 1.34 -7.37 22.43
CA LEU A 181 0.56 -6.27 22.98
C LEU A 181 -0.06 -5.44 21.86
N LEU A 182 -1.27 -4.97 22.05
CA LEU A 182 -1.89 -3.97 21.17
C LEU A 182 -1.38 -2.57 21.50
N VAL A 183 -1.12 -2.27 22.77
CA VAL A 183 -0.63 -0.97 23.25
C VAL A 183 0.63 -1.17 24.08
N ASP A 184 1.70 -0.52 23.67
CA ASP A 184 2.95 -0.32 24.43
C ASP A 184 3.46 1.11 24.16
N LEU A 185 4.43 1.57 24.94
CA LEU A 185 4.93 2.94 24.86
C LEU A 185 5.47 3.30 23.46
N HIS A 186 6.06 2.34 22.74
CA HIS A 186 6.54 2.56 21.38
C HIS A 186 5.41 2.68 20.38
N LYS A 187 4.35 1.86 20.51
CA LYS A 187 3.16 1.94 19.65
C LYS A 187 2.36 3.20 19.90
N MET A 188 2.26 3.65 21.18
CA MET A 188 1.68 4.94 21.51
C MET A 188 2.44 6.07 20.82
N THR A 189 3.78 6.06 20.91
CA THR A 189 4.63 7.06 20.24
C THR A 189 4.46 7.04 18.73
N ASP A 190 4.47 5.87 18.11
CA ASP A 190 4.30 5.71 16.65
C ASP A 190 2.89 6.14 16.20
N GLY A 191 1.85 5.80 16.99
CA GLY A 191 0.46 6.16 16.75
C GLY A 191 0.09 7.58 17.19
N ARG A 192 1.04 8.31 17.82
CA ARG A 192 0.82 9.64 18.38
C ARG A 192 -0.33 9.69 19.40
N GLN A 193 -0.41 8.66 20.22
CA GLN A 193 -1.32 8.58 21.35
C GLN A 193 -0.62 9.16 22.57
N ASP A 194 -1.16 10.24 23.14
CA ASP A 194 -0.50 10.97 24.23
C ASP A 194 -0.74 10.32 25.59
N SER A 195 -1.90 9.68 25.77
CA SER A 195 -2.32 9.14 27.05
C SER A 195 -3.16 7.89 26.91
N THR A 196 -3.14 7.04 27.93
CA THR A 196 -4.02 5.87 28.05
C THR A 196 -4.39 5.62 29.51
N ILE A 197 -5.62 5.20 29.76
CA ILE A 197 -6.07 4.74 31.07
C ILE A 197 -5.80 3.24 31.16
N MET A 198 -4.87 2.88 32.03
CA MET A 198 -4.54 1.50 32.33
C MET A 198 -5.62 0.88 33.23
N VAL A 199 -6.21 -0.21 32.76
CA VAL A 199 -7.25 -0.93 33.51
C VAL A 199 -6.64 -2.20 34.11
N ALA A 200 -6.81 -2.38 35.40
CA ALA A 200 -6.41 -3.60 36.10
C ALA A 200 -7.67 -4.28 36.65
N TYR A 201 -7.99 -5.46 36.17
CA TYR A 201 -9.00 -6.31 36.77
C TYR A 201 -8.38 -7.09 37.93
N LEU A 202 -9.06 -7.11 39.04
CA LEU A 202 -8.79 -8.06 40.10
C LEU A 202 -9.77 -9.21 39.95
N PRO A 203 -9.32 -10.45 39.87
CA PRO A 203 -10.18 -11.63 39.78
C PRO A 203 -11.00 -11.84 41.07
#